data_0a6c8fd5cc7489b965b8eeb51059d6b6
#
_entry.id   0a6c8fd5cc7489b965b8eeb51059d6b6
#
_cell.length_a   1.000
_cell.length_b   1.000
_cell.length_c   1.000
_cell.angle_alpha   90.00
_cell.angle_beta   90.00
_cell.angle_gamma   90.00
#
_symmetry.space_group_name_H-M   'P 1'
#
loop_
_entity.id
_entity.type
_entity.pdbx_description
1 polymer ?
#
loop_
_entity_poly.entity_id
_entity_poly.type
_entity_poly.pdbx_seq_one_letter_code
_entity_poly.pdbx_strand_id
1 'polypeptide(L)'
;MTPRERFLHYVTYYTTSDDFSETAPSTERQKELIRELAREMEELGLKDISFDSNSNVYGTLPANVKGAPSIALIAHVDTAPDAPGENVRPAVITCPEGEFTLESGVVMN
;
A
#
# COMPACT_ATOMS: atom_id res chain seq x y z
N MET A 1 10.88 -4.99 9.39
CA MET A 1 9.71 -4.18 9.80
C MET A 1 8.52 -5.09 10.05
N THR A 2 7.75 -4.81 11.10
CA THR A 2 6.44 -5.43 11.35
C THR A 2 5.39 -4.90 10.36
N PRO A 3 4.25 -5.59 10.16
CA PRO A 3 3.16 -5.06 9.32
C PRO A 3 2.68 -3.67 9.73
N ARG A 4 2.64 -3.39 11.03
CA ARG A 4 2.29 -2.07 11.56
C ARG A 4 3.30 -0.99 11.16
N GLU A 5 4.58 -1.26 11.30
CA GLU A 5 5.64 -0.31 10.90
C GLU A 5 5.60 -0.04 9.40
N ARG A 6 5.36 -1.08 8.57
CA ARG A 6 5.18 -0.92 7.13
C ARG A 6 3.98 -0.05 6.81
N PHE A 7 2.83 -0.31 7.42
CA PHE A 7 1.64 0.51 7.22
C PHE A 7 1.89 1.98 7.55
N LEU A 8 2.50 2.27 8.71
CA LEU A 8 2.84 3.64 9.11
C LEU A 8 3.82 4.31 8.15
N HIS A 9 4.69 3.54 7.50
CA HIS A 9 5.60 4.02 6.47
C HIS A 9 4.86 4.28 5.15
N TYR A 10 4.06 3.33 4.67
CA TYR A 10 3.38 3.44 3.38
C TYR A 10 2.39 4.59 3.31
N VAL A 11 1.67 4.88 4.40
CA VAL A 11 0.71 6.00 4.42
C VAL A 11 1.36 7.38 4.29
N THR A 12 2.68 7.48 4.40
CA THR A 12 3.41 8.73 4.17
C THR A 12 3.64 9.04 2.69
N TYR A 13 3.49 8.05 1.82
CA TYR A 13 3.57 8.25 0.37
C TYR A 13 2.32 8.90 -0.16
N TYR A 14 2.49 9.85 -1.06
CA TYR A 14 1.36 10.48 -1.74
C TYR A 14 0.94 9.64 -2.94
N THR A 15 -0.13 8.86 -2.80
CA THR A 15 -0.57 7.90 -3.82
C THR A 15 -1.99 8.15 -4.34
N THR A 16 -2.56 9.31 -4.03
CA THR A 16 -3.93 9.65 -4.43
C THR A 16 -4.10 9.56 -5.95
N SER A 17 -5.12 8.82 -6.38
CA SER A 17 -5.55 8.67 -7.76
C SER A 17 -6.15 9.95 -8.34
N ASP A 18 -6.37 9.94 -9.65
CA ASP A 18 -7.07 11.00 -10.38
C ASP A 18 -8.15 10.35 -11.23
N ASP A 19 -9.42 10.60 -10.90
CA ASP A 19 -10.59 10.03 -11.57
C ASP A 19 -10.77 10.51 -13.00
N PHE A 20 -10.13 11.60 -13.38
CA PHE A 20 -10.20 12.18 -14.72
C PHE A 20 -9.01 11.82 -15.60
N SER A 21 -8.04 11.07 -15.06
CA SER A 21 -6.88 10.64 -15.81
C SER A 21 -7.21 9.49 -16.77
N GLU A 22 -6.68 9.57 -17.98
CA GLU A 22 -6.77 8.50 -18.99
C GLU A 22 -5.55 7.58 -18.99
N THR A 23 -4.65 7.73 -18.00
CA THR A 23 -3.41 6.94 -17.87
C THR A 23 -3.51 5.88 -16.78
N ALA A 24 -2.65 4.86 -16.87
CA ALA A 24 -2.43 3.87 -15.81
C ALA A 24 -0.93 3.78 -15.47
N PRO A 25 -0.52 4.11 -14.25
CA PRO A 25 -1.38 4.58 -13.14
C PRO A 25 -1.98 5.95 -13.42
N SER A 26 -3.07 6.29 -12.76
CA SER A 26 -3.76 7.57 -12.96
C SER A 26 -2.90 8.78 -12.53
N THR A 27 -1.91 8.57 -11.69
CA THR A 27 -0.94 9.60 -11.27
C THR A 27 0.47 9.02 -11.17
N GLU A 28 1.47 9.78 -11.62
CA GLU A 28 2.90 9.38 -11.56
C GLU A 28 3.42 9.19 -10.12
N ARG A 29 2.87 9.92 -9.16
CA ARG A 29 3.25 9.85 -7.74
C ARG A 29 3.03 8.47 -7.11
N GLN A 30 2.12 7.67 -7.62
CA GLN A 30 1.90 6.28 -7.17
C GLN A 30 3.15 5.40 -7.38
N LYS A 31 3.96 5.72 -8.39
CA LYS A 31 5.17 4.94 -8.74
C LYS A 31 6.25 4.96 -7.65
N GLU A 32 6.24 5.93 -6.75
CA GLU A 32 7.22 5.99 -5.66
C GLU A 32 7.00 4.84 -4.67
N LEU A 33 5.77 4.66 -4.20
CA LEU A 33 5.43 3.54 -3.33
C LEU A 33 5.62 2.20 -4.03
N ILE A 34 5.26 2.09 -5.32
CA ILE A 34 5.43 0.86 -6.09
C ILE A 34 6.89 0.43 -6.17
N ARG A 35 7.83 1.37 -6.35
CA ARG A 35 9.28 1.08 -6.33
C ARG A 35 9.76 0.63 -4.95
N GLU A 36 9.26 1.26 -3.90
CA GLU A 36 9.56 0.86 -2.53
C GLU A 36 9.07 -0.55 -2.23
N LEU A 37 7.83 -0.88 -2.65
CA LEU A 37 7.28 -2.23 -2.50
C LEU A 37 8.11 -3.28 -3.25
N ALA A 38 8.58 -2.97 -4.46
CA ALA A 38 9.47 -3.87 -5.19
C ALA A 38 10.76 -4.16 -4.44
N ARG A 39 11.39 -3.13 -3.86
CA ARG A 39 12.59 -3.28 -3.03
C ARG A 39 12.31 -4.16 -1.80
N GLU A 40 11.20 -3.92 -1.12
CA GLU A 40 10.82 -4.72 0.05
C GLU A 40 10.50 -6.18 -0.31
N MET A 41 9.87 -6.42 -1.48
CA MET A 41 9.66 -7.79 -1.98
C MET A 41 10.98 -8.53 -2.15
N GLU A 42 12.02 -7.88 -2.70
CA GLU A 42 13.36 -8.46 -2.81
C GLU A 42 13.96 -8.78 -1.43
N GLU A 43 13.88 -7.84 -0.48
CA GLU A 43 14.36 -8.01 0.89
C GLU A 43 13.64 -9.15 1.64
N LEU A 44 12.35 -9.35 1.34
CA LEU A 44 11.55 -10.46 1.87
C LEU A 44 11.86 -11.81 1.19
N GLY A 45 12.70 -11.80 0.17
CA GLY A 45 13.14 -13.01 -0.54
C GLY A 45 12.19 -13.47 -1.64
N LEU A 46 11.23 -12.64 -2.07
CA LEU A 46 10.44 -12.94 -3.26
C LEU A 46 11.34 -12.97 -4.50
N LYS A 47 10.92 -13.72 -5.51
CA LYS A 47 11.62 -13.91 -6.77
C LYS A 47 10.83 -13.30 -7.92
N ASP A 48 11.48 -13.17 -9.07
CA ASP A 48 10.86 -12.74 -10.32
C ASP A 48 10.13 -11.39 -10.19
N ILE A 49 10.76 -10.45 -9.44
CA ILE A 49 10.21 -9.11 -9.29
C ILE A 49 10.17 -8.41 -10.64
N SER A 50 9.00 -7.98 -11.03
CA SER A 50 8.78 -7.35 -12.33
C SER A 50 7.70 -6.28 -12.29
N PHE A 51 7.69 -5.41 -13.28
CA PHE A 51 6.70 -4.37 -13.50
C PHE A 51 6.05 -4.55 -14.86
N ASP A 52 4.77 -4.27 -14.97
CA ASP A 52 4.12 -4.14 -16.27
C ASP A 52 4.07 -2.67 -16.74
N SER A 53 3.49 -2.46 -17.92
CA SER A 53 3.34 -1.13 -18.52
C SER A 53 2.44 -0.19 -17.72
N ASN A 54 1.57 -0.73 -16.86
CA ASN A 54 0.65 0.01 -16.01
C ASN A 54 1.22 0.27 -14.61
N SER A 55 2.50 -0.08 -14.41
CA SER A 55 3.21 0.03 -13.13
C SER A 55 2.67 -0.89 -12.02
N ASN A 56 1.98 -1.99 -12.37
CA ASN A 56 1.75 -3.04 -11.40
C ASN A 56 3.08 -3.74 -11.11
N VAL A 57 3.36 -4.00 -9.84
CA VAL A 57 4.53 -4.77 -9.40
C VAL A 57 4.11 -6.19 -9.05
N TYR A 58 4.90 -7.14 -9.49
CA TYR A 58 4.70 -8.57 -9.26
C TYR A 58 5.91 -9.15 -8.54
N GLY A 59 5.68 -10.13 -7.71
CA GLY A 59 6.73 -10.93 -7.09
C GLY A 59 6.22 -12.33 -6.75
N THR A 60 7.08 -13.31 -6.83
CA THR A 60 6.76 -14.72 -6.58
C THR A 60 7.38 -15.17 -5.26
N LEU A 61 6.56 -15.67 -4.35
CA LEU A 61 7.04 -16.47 -3.23
C LEU A 61 7.12 -17.93 -3.69
N PRO A 62 8.33 -18.52 -3.78
CA PRO A 62 8.48 -19.88 -4.26
C PRO A 62 7.72 -20.91 -3.42
N ALA A 63 7.17 -21.91 -4.09
CA ALA A 63 6.49 -23.01 -3.41
C ALA A 63 7.46 -23.78 -2.50
N ASN A 64 6.99 -24.14 -1.31
CA ASN A 64 7.69 -25.01 -0.36
C ASN A 64 7.09 -26.44 -0.31
N VAL A 65 6.01 -26.67 -1.06
CA VAL A 65 5.30 -27.97 -1.17
C VAL A 65 5.07 -28.29 -2.65
N LYS A 66 5.33 -29.55 -3.04
CA LYS A 66 5.05 -30.02 -4.40
C LYS A 66 3.56 -30.28 -4.59
N GLY A 67 3.05 -29.86 -5.77
CA GLY A 67 1.68 -30.16 -6.19
C GLY A 67 0.61 -29.31 -5.55
N ALA A 68 0.96 -28.33 -4.72
CA ALA A 68 0.02 -27.34 -4.23
C ALA A 68 -0.40 -26.36 -5.32
N PRO A 69 -1.65 -25.90 -5.36
CA PRO A 69 -2.09 -24.87 -6.28
C PRO A 69 -1.42 -23.53 -5.98
N SER A 70 -1.22 -22.72 -7.00
CA SER A 70 -0.77 -21.33 -6.82
C SER A 70 -1.90 -20.44 -6.29
N ILE A 71 -1.55 -19.48 -5.44
CA ILE A 71 -2.46 -18.47 -4.90
C ILE A 71 -1.93 -17.10 -5.33
N ALA A 72 -2.80 -16.25 -5.83
CA ALA A 72 -2.49 -14.84 -6.08
C ALA A 72 -3.06 -13.97 -4.96
N LEU A 73 -2.23 -13.08 -4.42
CA LEU A 73 -2.63 -12.02 -3.51
C LEU A 73 -2.53 -10.70 -4.28
N ILE A 74 -3.59 -9.92 -4.27
CA ILE A 74 -3.69 -8.66 -5.02
C ILE A 74 -4.07 -7.57 -4.04
N ALA A 75 -3.35 -6.44 -4.11
CA ALA A 75 -3.66 -5.24 -3.34
C ALA A 75 -3.41 -4.00 -4.20
N HIS A 76 -4.25 -2.99 -4.06
CA HIS A 76 -4.02 -1.69 -4.68
C HIS A 76 -3.17 -0.79 -3.79
N VAL A 77 -2.50 0.20 -4.37
CA VAL A 77 -1.62 1.14 -3.66
C VAL A 77 -2.15 2.58 -3.67
N ASP A 78 -3.08 2.89 -4.56
CA ASP A 78 -3.67 4.20 -4.65
C ASP A 78 -4.67 4.47 -3.52
N THR A 79 -4.81 5.74 -3.17
CA THR A 79 -5.85 6.23 -2.27
C THR A 79 -6.88 7.03 -3.05
N ALA A 80 -8.13 7.01 -2.58
CA ALA A 80 -9.22 7.76 -3.20
C ALA A 80 -9.00 9.28 -3.06
N PRO A 81 -9.43 10.09 -4.04
CA PRO A 81 -9.29 11.54 -4.01
C PRO A 81 -10.26 12.24 -3.03
N ASP A 82 -11.22 11.51 -2.46
CA ASP A 82 -12.23 12.05 -1.53
C ASP A 82 -11.65 12.59 -0.23
N ALA A 83 -10.43 12.17 0.13
CA ALA A 83 -9.72 12.65 1.31
C ALA A 83 -8.29 13.06 0.96
N PRO A 84 -7.72 14.10 1.63
CA PRO A 84 -6.34 14.50 1.41
C PRO A 84 -5.36 13.37 1.69
N GLY A 85 -4.57 12.98 0.68
CA GLY A 85 -3.55 11.93 0.79
C GLY A 85 -2.11 12.45 0.80
N GLU A 86 -1.92 13.77 0.76
CA GLU A 86 -0.60 14.42 0.79
C GLU A 86 -0.20 14.77 2.23
N ASN A 87 1.09 14.61 2.55
CA ASN A 87 1.66 14.95 3.85
C ASN A 87 0.98 14.27 5.05
N VAL A 88 0.53 13.05 4.86
CA VAL A 88 -0.10 12.25 5.93
C VAL A 88 0.90 12.04 7.07
N ARG A 89 0.47 12.36 8.29
CA ARG A 89 1.24 12.20 9.53
C ARG A 89 0.55 11.17 10.41
N PRO A 90 0.88 9.88 10.26
CA PRO A 90 0.24 8.85 11.06
C PRO A 90 0.61 8.99 12.53
N ALA A 91 -0.38 8.80 13.40
CA ALA A 91 -0.20 8.75 14.84
C ALA A 91 -0.75 7.43 15.40
N VAL A 92 -0.06 6.89 16.39
CA VAL A 92 -0.53 5.72 17.12
C VAL A 92 -1.13 6.19 18.42
N ILE A 93 -2.41 5.94 18.59
CA ILE A 93 -3.17 6.31 19.78
C ILE A 93 -3.56 5.04 20.50
N THR A 94 -3.37 5.02 21.81
CA THR A 94 -3.89 3.96 22.67
C THR A 94 -5.26 4.39 23.18
N CYS A 95 -6.29 3.71 22.73
CA CYS A 95 -7.66 3.91 23.18
C CYS A 95 -8.11 2.67 23.96
N PRO A 96 -8.01 2.65 25.29
CA PRO A 96 -8.30 1.45 26.08
C PRO A 96 -9.79 1.12 26.17
N GLU A 97 -10.68 2.08 25.93
CA GLU A 97 -12.14 1.89 26.04
C GLU A 97 -12.88 2.63 24.92
N GLY A 98 -13.20 1.89 23.87
CA GLY A 98 -14.30 2.13 22.96
C GLY A 98 -14.16 3.31 21.99
N GLU A 99 -14.53 4.50 22.39
CA GLU A 99 -14.79 5.63 21.48
C GLU A 99 -13.64 6.62 21.42
N PHE A 100 -13.22 7.01 20.19
CA PHE A 100 -12.20 8.02 19.96
C PHE A 100 -12.69 9.05 18.94
N THR A 101 -12.56 10.33 19.26
CA THR A 101 -12.93 11.41 18.35
C THR A 101 -11.69 11.98 17.67
N LEU A 102 -11.69 11.98 16.33
CA LEU A 102 -10.65 12.62 15.53
C LEU A 102 -10.72 14.14 15.64
N GLU A 103 -9.62 14.83 15.32
CA GLU A 103 -9.60 16.31 15.27
C GLU A 103 -10.66 16.89 14.30
N SER A 104 -11.02 16.13 13.27
CA SER A 104 -12.10 16.45 12.33
C SER A 104 -13.51 16.36 12.91
N GLY A 105 -13.65 15.88 14.17
CA GLY A 105 -14.95 15.62 14.81
C GLY A 105 -15.57 14.25 14.49
N VAL A 106 -14.92 13.44 13.68
CA VAL A 106 -15.40 12.08 13.37
C VAL A 106 -15.16 11.17 14.56
N VAL A 107 -16.19 10.45 14.96
CA VAL A 107 -16.14 9.46 16.04
C VAL A 107 -15.82 8.09 15.47
N MET A 108 -14.79 7.44 16.00
CA MET A 108 -14.36 6.08 15.70
C MET A 108 -14.74 5.17 16.89
N ASN A 109 -15.38 4.04 16.61
CA ASN A 109 -15.81 3.06 17.63
C ASN A 109 -15.52 1.61 17.19
#